data_9203c0195a30c98825ceff4b6e6c087b
#
_entry.id   9203c0195a30c98825ceff4b6e6c087b
#
_cell.length_a   1.000
_cell.length_b   1.000
_cell.length_c   1.000
_cell.angle_alpha   90.00
_cell.angle_beta   90.00
_cell.angle_gamma   90.00
#
_symmetry.space_group_name_H-M   'P 1'
#
loop_
_entity.id
_entity.type
_entity.pdbx_description
1 polymer ?
#
loop_
_entity_poly.entity_id
_entity_poly.type
_entity_poly.pdbx_seq_one_letter_code
_entity_poly.pdbx_strand_id
1 'polypeptide(L)'
;MGGRGARGSSGRQGGGEGLNAGDIVSTKSFMSERGNYSADDVLQAFKDVSDEYGYIVDDIQIAELKGKGQSVLAYYDGSNIAFNQSYLKGSQMETAYDSCVKSGFHPSKGNKTALQAVAAHELGHGLTDAVADKMGITGVRKIDTAATRIVSEARKATKHRGVVQMASKISKYATYSNAEAVAEAFSDVYCNGKKARSESRAIVNVVNSYLK
;
A
#
# COMPACT_ATOMS: atom_id res chain seq x y z
N MET A 1 -1.34 -7.69 -10.93
CA MET A 1 -2.65 -7.33 -10.36
C MET A 1 -2.39 -7.03 -8.90
N GLY A 2 -2.50 -5.77 -8.53
CA GLY A 2 -2.31 -5.34 -7.15
C GLY A 2 -3.59 -5.53 -6.36
N GLY A 3 -3.48 -5.98 -5.13
CA GLY A 3 -4.59 -6.10 -4.23
C GLY A 3 -4.90 -4.75 -3.60
N ARG A 4 -6.16 -4.53 -3.33
CA ARG A 4 -6.59 -3.45 -2.45
C ARG A 4 -6.36 -3.87 -1.03
N GLY A 5 -5.90 -2.95 -0.20
CA GLY A 5 -5.91 -3.14 1.23
C GLY A 5 -7.30 -3.56 1.70
N ALA A 6 -7.45 -4.80 2.12
CA ALA A 6 -8.69 -5.30 2.67
C ALA A 6 -8.74 -4.95 4.14
N ARG A 7 -9.79 -4.29 4.56
CA ARG A 7 -10.08 -4.14 5.98
C ARG A 7 -10.55 -5.48 6.53
N GLY A 8 -9.91 -5.93 7.61
CA GLY A 8 -10.36 -7.09 8.37
C GLY A 8 -11.82 -6.98 8.77
N SER A 9 -12.46 -8.08 8.75
CA SER A 9 -13.81 -8.53 8.99
C SER A 9 -14.72 -7.72 9.91
N SER A 10 -14.97 -6.46 9.61
CA SER A 10 -16.20 -5.83 10.01
C SER A 10 -16.85 -5.28 8.75
N GLY A 11 -17.61 -6.14 8.08
CA GLY A 11 -18.19 -5.92 6.77
C GLY A 11 -18.69 -4.51 6.57
N ARG A 12 -18.01 -3.75 5.72
CA ARG A 12 -18.59 -2.59 5.05
C ARG A 12 -17.84 -2.30 3.77
N GLN A 13 -18.57 -2.41 2.68
CA GLN A 13 -18.22 -1.96 1.36
C GLN A 13 -17.95 -0.46 1.35
N GLY A 14 -16.71 -0.09 1.17
CA GLY A 14 -16.38 1.24 0.66
C GLY A 14 -15.79 1.05 -0.72
N GLY A 15 -16.53 1.46 -1.75
CA GLY A 15 -16.19 1.74 -3.16
C GLY A 15 -15.01 1.05 -3.85
N GLY A 16 -14.62 -0.11 -3.46
CA GLY A 16 -13.60 -0.95 -4.02
C GLY A 16 -13.84 -2.38 -3.57
N GLU A 17 -13.62 -3.34 -4.43
CA GLU A 17 -13.73 -4.76 -4.12
C GLU A 17 -12.68 -5.16 -3.06
N GLY A 18 -12.96 -4.88 -1.77
CA GLY A 18 -12.17 -5.38 -0.65
C GLY A 18 -12.18 -6.90 -0.60
N LEU A 19 -11.16 -7.50 -0.01
CA LEU A 19 -11.18 -8.93 0.30
C LEU A 19 -12.30 -9.22 1.30
N ASN A 20 -13.03 -10.31 1.05
CA ASN A 20 -14.05 -10.82 1.96
C ASN A 20 -13.47 -11.98 2.78
N ALA A 21 -14.06 -12.28 3.93
CA ALA A 21 -13.67 -13.44 4.74
C ALA A 21 -13.63 -14.76 3.93
N GLY A 22 -14.47 -14.88 2.89
CA GLY A 22 -14.46 -16.01 1.96
C GLY A 22 -13.24 -16.08 1.04
N ASP A 23 -12.50 -14.98 0.86
CA ASP A 23 -11.28 -14.94 0.04
C ASP A 23 -10.03 -15.32 0.84
N ILE A 24 -10.11 -15.35 2.17
CA ILE A 24 -9.01 -15.70 3.07
C ILE A 24 -9.23 -17.11 3.60
N VAL A 25 -8.31 -18.03 3.28
CA VAL A 25 -8.37 -19.42 3.75
C VAL A 25 -7.71 -19.55 5.11
N SER A 26 -6.51 -19.00 5.26
CA SER A 26 -5.80 -18.99 6.54
C SER A 26 -4.84 -17.80 6.62
N THR A 27 -4.48 -17.43 7.85
CA THR A 27 -3.47 -16.40 8.14
C THR A 27 -2.43 -17.00 9.08
N LYS A 28 -1.15 -16.78 8.77
CA LYS A 28 0.00 -17.24 9.56
C LYS A 28 0.93 -16.07 9.84
N SER A 29 1.59 -16.08 10.99
CA SER A 29 2.61 -15.07 11.26
C SER A 29 3.77 -15.17 10.28
N PHE A 30 4.14 -14.06 9.67
CA PHE A 30 5.25 -13.98 8.72
C PHE A 30 6.58 -14.42 9.36
N MET A 31 6.77 -14.10 10.62
CA MET A 31 8.00 -14.40 11.38
C MET A 31 8.18 -15.89 11.68
N SER A 32 7.12 -16.69 11.69
CA SER A 32 7.19 -18.13 11.94
C SER A 32 7.52 -18.96 10.70
N GLU A 33 7.43 -18.38 9.50
CA GLU A 33 7.53 -19.07 8.20
C GLU A 33 8.82 -18.68 7.43
N ARG A 34 9.95 -18.58 8.10
CA ARG A 34 11.23 -18.07 7.53
C ARG A 34 11.88 -18.94 6.45
N GLY A 35 11.34 -20.09 6.09
CA GLY A 35 12.07 -21.07 5.27
C GLY A 35 12.16 -20.77 3.76
N ASN A 36 11.32 -19.90 3.18
CA ASN A 36 11.17 -19.77 1.71
C ASN A 36 11.11 -18.33 1.18
N TYR A 37 11.24 -17.30 2.01
CA TYR A 37 11.06 -15.89 1.60
C TYR A 37 12.19 -15.03 2.14
N SER A 38 12.51 -13.96 1.44
CA SER A 38 13.35 -12.91 1.98
C SER A 38 12.55 -12.06 2.98
N ALA A 39 12.34 -12.59 4.19
CA ALA A 39 11.73 -11.84 5.27
C ALA A 39 12.48 -10.53 5.55
N ASP A 40 13.81 -10.53 5.33
CA ASP A 40 14.67 -9.37 5.55
C ASP A 40 14.24 -8.16 4.70
N ASP A 41 13.81 -8.37 3.45
CA ASP A 41 13.35 -7.28 2.58
C ASP A 41 12.09 -6.61 3.12
N VAL A 42 11.13 -7.40 3.60
CA VAL A 42 9.91 -6.87 4.22
C VAL A 42 10.25 -6.16 5.51
N LEU A 43 11.03 -6.79 6.39
CA LEU A 43 11.45 -6.21 7.66
C LEU A 43 12.25 -4.92 7.47
N GLN A 44 13.06 -4.83 6.40
CA GLN A 44 13.78 -3.59 6.11
C GLN A 44 12.83 -2.45 5.76
N ALA A 45 11.81 -2.69 4.93
CA ALA A 45 10.81 -1.67 4.61
C ALA A 45 10.04 -1.20 5.86
N PHE A 46 9.67 -2.13 6.75
CA PHE A 46 9.02 -1.80 8.02
C PHE A 46 9.93 -0.98 8.92
N LYS A 47 11.20 -1.40 9.04
CA LYS A 47 12.19 -0.67 9.83
C LYS A 47 12.38 0.75 9.32
N ASP A 48 12.57 0.93 8.02
CA ASP A 48 12.76 2.24 7.40
C ASP A 48 11.58 3.17 7.71
N VAL A 49 10.35 2.66 7.60
CA VAL A 49 9.14 3.46 7.88
C VAL A 49 8.95 3.71 9.37
N SER A 50 9.23 2.73 10.23
CA SER A 50 9.17 2.91 11.68
C SER A 50 10.18 3.96 12.16
N ASP A 51 11.41 3.90 11.66
CA ASP A 51 12.47 4.85 12.01
C ASP A 51 12.10 6.28 11.54
N GLU A 52 11.43 6.42 10.39
CA GLU A 52 11.11 7.72 9.81
C GLU A 52 9.84 8.34 10.39
N TYR A 53 8.81 7.55 10.67
CA TYR A 53 7.47 8.03 11.03
C TYR A 53 7.00 7.62 12.43
N GLY A 54 7.75 6.76 13.13
CA GLY A 54 7.29 6.16 14.39
C GLY A 54 6.06 5.27 14.22
N TYR A 55 5.76 4.85 12.97
CA TYR A 55 4.61 4.03 12.66
C TYR A 55 4.92 2.54 12.82
N ILE A 56 4.10 1.85 13.58
CA ILE A 56 4.22 0.41 13.84
C ILE A 56 2.89 -0.26 13.47
N VAL A 57 2.95 -1.38 12.76
CA VAL A 57 1.82 -2.28 12.56
C VAL A 57 1.80 -3.33 13.68
N ASP A 58 0.62 -3.87 13.99
CA ASP A 58 0.46 -4.85 15.07
C ASP A 58 1.13 -6.18 14.70
N ASP A 59 0.98 -6.64 13.45
CA ASP A 59 1.60 -7.89 12.98
C ASP A 59 1.82 -7.88 11.47
N ILE A 60 2.81 -8.69 11.04
CA ILE A 60 3.08 -9.00 9.63
C ILE A 60 2.72 -10.47 9.43
N GLN A 61 1.82 -10.74 8.52
CA GLN A 61 1.18 -12.03 8.36
C GLN A 61 1.37 -12.60 6.97
N ILE A 62 1.20 -13.92 6.86
CA ILE A 62 1.05 -14.63 5.59
C ILE A 62 -0.40 -15.11 5.50
N ALA A 63 -1.08 -14.77 4.42
CA ALA A 63 -2.44 -15.19 4.17
C ALA A 63 -2.51 -16.13 2.95
N GLU A 64 -3.21 -17.25 3.09
CA GLU A 64 -3.66 -18.05 1.95
C GLU A 64 -4.95 -17.45 1.42
N LEU A 65 -4.93 -16.96 0.19
CA LEU A 65 -6.08 -16.30 -0.43
C LEU A 65 -6.69 -17.18 -1.52
N LYS A 66 -8.01 -17.11 -1.67
CA LYS A 66 -8.77 -17.80 -2.72
C LYS A 66 -9.69 -16.85 -3.46
N GLY A 67 -10.34 -17.36 -4.51
CA GLY A 67 -11.27 -16.56 -5.29
C GLY A 67 -10.63 -15.31 -5.87
N LYS A 68 -11.25 -14.16 -5.71
CA LYS A 68 -10.72 -12.88 -6.18
C LYS A 68 -9.44 -12.46 -5.46
N GLY A 69 -9.25 -12.91 -4.22
CA GLY A 69 -8.05 -12.64 -3.43
C GLY A 69 -6.79 -13.29 -3.98
N GLN A 70 -6.88 -14.29 -4.84
CA GLN A 70 -5.70 -14.98 -5.41
C GLN A 70 -4.78 -14.05 -6.19
N SER A 71 -5.28 -12.96 -6.76
CA SER A 71 -4.50 -11.98 -7.51
C SER A 71 -3.94 -10.82 -6.67
N VAL A 72 -4.27 -10.79 -5.39
CA VAL A 72 -3.79 -9.77 -4.43
C VAL A 72 -2.39 -10.14 -3.97
N LEU A 73 -1.45 -9.21 -4.01
CA LEU A 73 -0.06 -9.46 -3.57
C LEU A 73 0.07 -9.38 -2.04
N ALA A 74 -0.56 -8.39 -1.43
CA ALA A 74 -0.67 -8.17 0.00
C ALA A 74 -1.89 -7.31 0.30
N TYR A 75 -2.22 -7.13 1.58
CA TYR A 75 -3.25 -6.19 2.01
C TYR A 75 -2.98 -5.66 3.43
N TYR A 76 -3.47 -4.45 3.69
CA TYR A 76 -3.55 -3.85 5.01
C TYR A 76 -4.99 -3.94 5.54
N ASP A 77 -5.18 -4.41 6.78
CA ASP A 77 -6.51 -4.63 7.36
C ASP A 77 -6.95 -3.55 8.38
N GLY A 78 -6.12 -2.56 8.59
CA GLY A 78 -6.31 -1.50 9.59
C GLY A 78 -5.37 -1.62 10.79
N SER A 79 -4.72 -2.77 10.97
CA SER A 79 -3.75 -3.05 12.04
C SER A 79 -2.57 -3.87 11.54
N ASN A 80 -2.84 -4.82 10.66
CA ASN A 80 -1.87 -5.80 10.20
C ASN A 80 -1.62 -5.66 8.71
N ILE A 81 -0.48 -6.16 8.25
CA ILE A 81 -0.18 -6.35 6.84
C ILE A 81 -0.03 -7.84 6.57
N ALA A 82 -0.79 -8.36 5.60
CA ALA A 82 -0.72 -9.75 5.21
C ALA A 82 -0.27 -9.90 3.76
N PHE A 83 0.72 -10.76 3.54
CA PHE A 83 1.24 -11.12 2.22
C PHE A 83 0.59 -12.39 1.71
N ASN A 84 0.25 -12.42 0.44
CA ASN A 84 -0.33 -13.60 -0.18
C ASN A 84 0.74 -14.69 -0.35
N GLN A 85 0.54 -15.82 0.35
CA GLN A 85 1.45 -16.97 0.35
C GLN A 85 1.81 -17.44 -1.07
N SER A 86 0.88 -17.34 -2.01
CA SER A 86 1.10 -17.79 -3.39
C SER A 86 2.23 -17.04 -4.09
N TYR A 87 2.52 -15.79 -3.70
CA TYR A 87 3.57 -14.98 -4.31
C TYR A 87 4.89 -15.03 -3.54
N LEU A 88 4.94 -15.67 -2.39
CA LEU A 88 6.14 -15.71 -1.55
C LEU A 88 7.12 -16.85 -1.92
N LYS A 89 6.81 -17.66 -2.94
CA LYS A 89 7.66 -18.77 -3.40
C LYS A 89 8.57 -18.34 -4.54
N GLY A 90 9.87 -18.55 -4.38
CA GLY A 90 10.86 -18.25 -5.43
C GLY A 90 10.77 -16.80 -5.92
N SER A 91 10.75 -16.61 -7.24
CA SER A 91 10.68 -15.28 -7.87
C SER A 91 9.25 -14.83 -8.24
N GLN A 92 8.21 -15.45 -7.68
CA GLN A 92 6.83 -15.17 -8.11
C GLN A 92 6.41 -13.73 -7.82
N MET A 93 6.78 -13.17 -6.67
CA MET A 93 6.50 -11.77 -6.33
C MET A 93 7.19 -10.81 -7.32
N GLU A 94 8.47 -11.05 -7.61
CA GLU A 94 9.23 -10.25 -8.58
C GLU A 94 8.60 -10.30 -9.96
N THR A 95 8.26 -11.50 -10.43
CA THR A 95 7.65 -11.69 -11.76
C THR A 95 6.29 -10.99 -11.86
N ALA A 96 5.45 -11.12 -10.84
CA ALA A 96 4.13 -10.50 -10.79
C ALA A 96 4.24 -8.96 -10.75
N TYR A 97 5.11 -8.44 -9.88
CA TYR A 97 5.29 -6.99 -9.74
C TYR A 97 5.89 -6.38 -11.02
N ASP A 98 6.91 -7.00 -11.62
CA ASP A 98 7.54 -6.52 -12.86
C ASP A 98 6.54 -6.54 -14.04
N SER A 99 5.63 -7.51 -14.09
CA SER A 99 4.54 -7.51 -15.07
C SER A 99 3.60 -6.31 -14.86
N CYS A 100 3.27 -5.98 -13.60
CA CYS A 100 2.48 -4.81 -13.26
C CYS A 100 3.19 -3.50 -13.63
N VAL A 101 4.49 -3.39 -13.40
CA VAL A 101 5.30 -2.22 -13.81
C VAL A 101 5.29 -2.07 -15.34
N LYS A 102 5.52 -3.15 -16.08
CA LYS A 102 5.51 -3.13 -17.57
C LYS A 102 4.16 -2.67 -18.13
N SER A 103 3.07 -3.01 -17.49
CA SER A 103 1.72 -2.59 -17.90
C SER A 103 1.36 -1.16 -17.43
N GLY A 104 2.21 -0.54 -16.61
CA GLY A 104 1.95 0.74 -15.95
C GLY A 104 0.92 0.64 -14.82
N PHE A 105 0.67 -0.58 -14.32
CA PHE A 105 -0.28 -0.81 -13.23
C PHE A 105 0.30 -0.34 -11.88
N HIS A 106 1.57 -0.60 -11.62
CA HIS A 106 2.34 -0.08 -10.48
C HIS A 106 3.50 0.82 -10.92
N PRO A 107 4.03 1.68 -10.04
CA PRO A 107 5.27 2.41 -10.30
C PRO A 107 6.48 1.46 -10.31
N SER A 108 7.59 1.95 -10.83
CA SER A 108 8.86 1.21 -10.79
C SER A 108 9.33 1.01 -9.35
N LYS A 109 9.89 -0.16 -9.06
CA LYS A 109 10.52 -0.44 -7.76
C LYS A 109 11.98 0.07 -7.64
N GLY A 110 12.51 0.71 -8.70
CA GLY A 110 13.91 1.18 -8.69
C GLY A 110 14.90 0.05 -8.41
N ASN A 111 15.74 0.24 -7.41
CA ASN A 111 16.72 -0.76 -6.94
C ASN A 111 16.20 -1.60 -5.75
N LYS A 112 14.94 -1.45 -5.38
CA LYS A 112 14.31 -2.23 -4.31
C LYS A 112 13.76 -3.55 -4.85
N THR A 113 13.49 -4.50 -3.96
CA THR A 113 12.79 -5.74 -4.34
C THR A 113 11.28 -5.52 -4.45
N ALA A 114 10.60 -6.43 -5.14
CA ALA A 114 9.14 -6.38 -5.23
C ALA A 114 8.48 -6.50 -3.85
N LEU A 115 9.04 -7.31 -2.93
CA LEU A 115 8.57 -7.40 -1.55
C LEU A 115 8.66 -6.06 -0.83
N GLN A 116 9.77 -5.32 -0.99
CA GLN A 116 9.93 -3.99 -0.41
C GLN A 116 8.93 -2.99 -1.00
N ALA A 117 8.71 -3.04 -2.32
CA ALA A 117 7.75 -2.15 -2.98
C ALA A 117 6.30 -2.43 -2.53
N VAL A 118 5.93 -3.71 -2.41
CA VAL A 118 4.61 -4.13 -1.92
C VAL A 118 4.46 -3.77 -0.43
N ALA A 119 5.47 -4.04 0.40
CA ALA A 119 5.46 -3.64 1.80
C ALA A 119 5.28 -2.12 1.96
N ALA A 120 6.00 -1.31 1.17
CA ALA A 120 5.86 0.14 1.17
C ALA A 120 4.45 0.60 0.74
N HIS A 121 3.83 -0.10 -0.22
CA HIS A 121 2.45 0.18 -0.61
C HIS A 121 1.49 -0.03 0.58
N GLU A 122 1.54 -1.17 1.25
CA GLU A 122 0.68 -1.46 2.39
C GLU A 122 0.94 -0.52 3.59
N LEU A 123 2.22 -0.19 3.83
CA LEU A 123 2.59 0.83 4.81
C LEU A 123 2.03 2.22 4.46
N GLY A 124 1.90 2.54 3.18
CA GLY A 124 1.23 3.76 2.71
C GLY A 124 -0.23 3.85 3.16
N HIS A 125 -0.96 2.72 3.18
CA HIS A 125 -2.30 2.66 3.78
C HIS A 125 -2.24 2.89 5.29
N GLY A 126 -1.30 2.28 5.99
CA GLY A 126 -1.12 2.46 7.42
C GLY A 126 -0.76 3.91 7.80
N LEU A 127 0.14 4.54 7.06
CA LEU A 127 0.45 5.96 7.26
C LEU A 127 -0.76 6.86 6.98
N THR A 128 -1.62 6.50 6.01
CA THR A 128 -2.87 7.22 5.76
C THR A 128 -3.82 7.10 6.95
N ASP A 129 -3.84 5.94 7.60
CA ASP A 129 -4.59 5.70 8.82
C ASP A 129 -4.07 6.57 9.99
N ALA A 130 -2.75 6.62 10.17
CA ALA A 130 -2.10 7.49 11.15
C ALA A 130 -2.40 8.98 10.89
N VAL A 131 -2.41 9.42 9.63
CA VAL A 131 -2.83 10.78 9.26
C VAL A 131 -4.30 11.02 9.60
N ALA A 132 -5.19 10.03 9.39
CA ALA A 132 -6.59 10.15 9.78
C ALA A 132 -6.74 10.42 11.28
N ASP A 133 -5.97 9.71 12.11
CA ASP A 133 -5.96 9.90 13.56
C ASP A 133 -5.45 11.29 13.95
N LYS A 134 -4.39 11.79 13.30
CA LYS A 134 -3.89 13.17 13.48
C LYS A 134 -4.92 14.23 13.07
N MET A 135 -5.74 13.95 12.07
CA MET A 135 -6.84 14.82 11.64
C MET A 135 -8.09 14.73 12.54
N GLY A 136 -8.12 13.83 13.54
CA GLY A 136 -9.30 13.55 14.35
C GLY A 136 -10.43 12.87 13.58
N ILE A 137 -10.12 12.18 12.46
CA ILE A 137 -11.09 11.49 11.65
C ILE A 137 -11.32 10.09 12.22
N THR A 138 -12.56 9.75 12.52
CA THR A 138 -12.95 8.46 13.09
C THR A 138 -13.93 7.71 12.20
N GLY A 139 -14.18 6.45 12.53
CA GLY A 139 -15.18 5.61 11.86
C GLY A 139 -14.65 4.82 10.69
N VAL A 140 -15.51 4.02 10.08
CA VAL A 140 -15.15 2.99 9.10
C VAL A 140 -14.56 3.52 7.79
N ARG A 141 -14.72 4.80 7.49
CA ARG A 141 -14.18 5.46 6.29
C ARG A 141 -13.04 6.42 6.60
N LYS A 142 -12.41 6.29 7.77
CA LYS A 142 -11.37 7.24 8.19
C LYS A 142 -10.23 7.34 7.16
N ILE A 143 -9.74 6.19 6.66
CA ILE A 143 -8.66 6.15 5.66
C ILE A 143 -9.10 6.81 4.35
N ASP A 144 -10.30 6.50 3.82
CA ASP A 144 -10.79 7.09 2.57
C ASP A 144 -10.94 8.61 2.69
N THR A 145 -11.40 9.08 3.85
CA THR A 145 -11.59 10.50 4.13
C THR A 145 -10.25 11.21 4.22
N ALA A 146 -9.27 10.66 4.95
CA ALA A 146 -7.92 11.20 5.04
C ALA A 146 -7.23 11.21 3.67
N ALA A 147 -7.27 10.09 2.94
CA ALA A 147 -6.71 9.99 1.60
C ALA A 147 -7.30 11.03 0.64
N THR A 148 -8.62 11.28 0.73
CA THR A 148 -9.28 12.31 -0.10
C THR A 148 -8.74 13.70 0.21
N ARG A 149 -8.49 14.03 1.47
CA ARG A 149 -7.87 15.31 1.86
C ARG A 149 -6.43 15.39 1.36
N ILE A 150 -5.61 14.37 1.64
CA ILE A 150 -4.20 14.30 1.20
C ILE A 150 -4.08 14.53 -0.30
N VAL A 151 -4.82 13.75 -1.10
CA VAL A 151 -4.77 13.82 -2.56
C VAL A 151 -5.27 15.17 -3.09
N SER A 152 -6.31 15.74 -2.46
CA SER A 152 -6.84 17.06 -2.82
C SER A 152 -5.83 18.18 -2.56
N GLU A 153 -5.11 18.14 -1.44
CA GLU A 153 -4.05 19.10 -1.12
C GLU A 153 -2.86 18.95 -2.06
N ALA A 154 -2.37 17.74 -2.30
CA ALA A 154 -1.29 17.47 -3.23
C ALA A 154 -1.63 17.92 -4.66
N ARG A 155 -2.88 17.72 -5.10
CA ARG A 155 -3.36 18.19 -6.41
C ARG A 155 -3.23 19.71 -6.58
N LYS A 156 -3.53 20.48 -5.54
CA LYS A 156 -3.38 21.94 -5.59
C LYS A 156 -1.93 22.33 -5.85
N ALA A 157 -0.97 21.66 -5.20
CA ALA A 157 0.45 21.91 -5.37
C ALA A 157 0.97 21.52 -6.77
N THR A 158 0.39 20.47 -7.40
CA THR A 158 0.81 19.95 -8.72
C THR A 158 0.08 20.59 -9.90
N LYS A 159 -0.88 21.49 -9.65
CA LYS A 159 -1.67 22.21 -10.67
C LYS A 159 -2.49 21.32 -11.62
N HIS A 160 -2.74 20.06 -11.26
CA HIS A 160 -3.64 19.19 -12.04
C HIS A 160 -5.11 19.64 -11.92
N ARG A 161 -5.87 19.49 -13.01
CA ARG A 161 -7.31 19.86 -13.03
C ARG A 161 -8.16 18.96 -12.15
N GLY A 162 -7.80 17.67 -12.01
CA GLY A 162 -8.53 16.68 -11.23
C GLY A 162 -7.61 15.66 -10.54
N VAL A 163 -8.12 15.06 -9.47
CA VAL A 163 -7.38 14.05 -8.69
C VAL A 163 -7.07 12.80 -9.53
N VAL A 164 -7.98 12.34 -10.36
CA VAL A 164 -7.77 11.19 -11.25
C VAL A 164 -6.67 11.48 -12.27
N GLN A 165 -6.64 12.70 -12.83
CA GLN A 165 -5.57 13.11 -13.74
C GLN A 165 -4.21 13.09 -13.04
N MET A 166 -4.12 13.56 -11.80
CA MET A 166 -2.90 13.50 -11.01
C MET A 166 -2.51 12.05 -10.72
N ALA A 167 -3.43 11.25 -10.20
CA ALA A 167 -3.20 9.84 -9.86
C ALA A 167 -2.73 9.01 -11.07
N SER A 168 -3.26 9.28 -12.28
CA SER A 168 -2.85 8.61 -13.51
C SER A 168 -1.39 8.85 -13.91
N LYS A 169 -0.76 9.89 -13.36
CA LYS A 169 0.68 10.13 -13.53
C LYS A 169 1.53 9.26 -12.62
N ILE A 170 0.94 8.71 -11.57
CA ILE A 170 1.62 7.78 -10.66
C ILE A 170 1.56 6.36 -11.22
N SER A 171 0.34 5.84 -11.39
CA SER A 171 0.13 4.49 -11.93
C SER A 171 -1.34 4.32 -12.34
N LYS A 172 -1.66 3.24 -13.05
CA LYS A 172 -3.06 2.89 -13.32
C LYS A 172 -3.79 2.52 -12.02
N TYR A 173 -3.12 1.84 -11.10
CA TYR A 173 -3.72 1.42 -9.84
C TYR A 173 -4.03 2.60 -8.93
N ALA A 174 -3.20 3.64 -8.93
CA ALA A 174 -3.46 4.88 -8.21
C ALA A 174 -4.81 5.54 -8.60
N THR A 175 -5.34 5.25 -9.78
CA THR A 175 -6.63 5.82 -10.23
C THR A 175 -7.85 5.12 -9.64
N TYR A 176 -7.70 4.00 -8.94
CA TYR A 176 -8.83 3.20 -8.43
C TYR A 176 -9.49 3.84 -7.21
N SER A 177 -8.70 4.47 -6.36
CA SER A 177 -9.20 5.26 -5.23
C SER A 177 -8.14 6.25 -4.74
N ASN A 178 -8.53 7.22 -3.91
CA ASN A 178 -7.56 8.12 -3.29
C ASN A 178 -6.65 7.39 -2.29
N ALA A 179 -7.13 6.33 -1.64
CA ALA A 179 -6.30 5.51 -0.76
C ALA A 179 -5.20 4.79 -1.55
N GLU A 180 -5.54 4.21 -2.71
CA GLU A 180 -4.55 3.62 -3.60
C GLU A 180 -3.57 4.66 -4.15
N ALA A 181 -4.05 5.88 -4.45
CA ALA A 181 -3.16 6.94 -4.90
C ALA A 181 -2.10 7.31 -3.84
N VAL A 182 -2.46 7.32 -2.55
CA VAL A 182 -1.51 7.56 -1.46
C VAL A 182 -0.54 6.39 -1.31
N ALA A 183 -1.04 5.15 -1.32
CA ALA A 183 -0.23 3.95 -1.18
C ALA A 183 0.78 3.80 -2.34
N GLU A 184 0.34 3.98 -3.59
CA GLU A 184 1.19 3.96 -4.78
C GLU A 184 2.24 5.09 -4.78
N ALA A 185 1.83 6.30 -4.34
CA ALA A 185 2.75 7.42 -4.20
C ALA A 185 3.83 7.15 -3.15
N PHE A 186 3.45 6.55 -2.02
CA PHE A 186 4.39 6.20 -0.97
C PHE A 186 5.36 5.12 -1.45
N SER A 187 4.88 4.06 -2.09
CA SER A 187 5.72 3.03 -2.71
C SER A 187 6.70 3.62 -3.74
N ASP A 188 6.23 4.53 -4.61
CA ASP A 188 7.09 5.19 -5.61
C ASP A 188 8.19 6.03 -4.92
N VAL A 189 7.87 6.80 -3.90
CA VAL A 189 8.86 7.61 -3.18
C VAL A 189 9.83 6.74 -2.40
N TYR A 190 9.36 5.70 -1.71
CA TYR A 190 10.20 4.75 -1.00
C TYR A 190 11.21 4.06 -1.93
N CYS A 191 10.75 3.63 -3.11
CA CYS A 191 11.60 2.90 -4.06
C CYS A 191 12.53 3.80 -4.87
N ASN A 192 12.11 5.02 -5.21
CA ASN A 192 12.79 5.86 -6.19
C ASN A 192 13.34 7.17 -5.61
N GLY A 193 12.99 7.53 -4.36
CA GLY A 193 13.48 8.73 -3.68
C GLY A 193 13.27 10.00 -4.50
N LYS A 194 14.34 10.74 -4.75
CA LYS A 194 14.29 11.98 -5.55
C LYS A 194 13.88 11.76 -7.02
N LYS A 195 14.00 10.54 -7.54
CA LYS A 195 13.59 10.15 -8.89
C LYS A 195 12.12 9.75 -8.98
N ALA A 196 11.41 9.63 -7.85
CA ALA A 196 9.98 9.40 -7.85
C ALA A 196 9.23 10.51 -8.61
N ARG A 197 8.03 10.20 -9.08
CA ARG A 197 7.18 11.16 -9.80
C ARG A 197 6.89 12.38 -8.93
N SER A 198 6.77 13.54 -9.57
CA SER A 198 6.44 14.78 -8.86
C SER A 198 5.13 14.70 -8.09
N GLU A 199 4.17 13.98 -8.66
CA GLU A 199 2.85 13.72 -8.06
C GLU A 199 2.97 12.85 -6.80
N SER A 200 3.79 11.80 -6.87
CA SER A 200 4.09 10.95 -5.71
C SER A 200 4.74 11.74 -4.59
N ARG A 201 5.76 12.54 -4.92
CA ARG A 201 6.42 13.41 -3.92
C ARG A 201 5.46 14.44 -3.33
N ALA A 202 4.56 15.00 -4.14
CA ALA A 202 3.57 15.95 -3.64
C ALA A 202 2.61 15.31 -2.62
N ILE A 203 2.14 14.09 -2.89
CA ILE A 203 1.29 13.33 -1.96
C ILE A 203 2.05 13.02 -0.67
N VAL A 204 3.29 12.49 -0.77
CA VAL A 204 4.09 12.13 0.41
C VAL A 204 4.46 13.36 1.23
N ASN A 205 4.69 14.52 0.60
CA ASN A 205 4.92 15.79 1.31
C ASN A 205 3.71 16.20 2.16
N VAL A 206 2.48 15.97 1.67
CA VAL A 206 1.27 16.20 2.47
C VAL A 206 1.20 15.23 3.64
N VAL A 207 1.47 13.93 3.42
CA VAL A 207 1.54 12.95 4.52
C VAL A 207 2.55 13.40 5.58
N ASN A 208 3.75 13.82 5.15
CA ASN A 208 4.80 14.33 6.04
C ASN A 208 4.37 15.55 6.86
N SER A 209 3.57 16.45 6.29
CA SER A 209 3.10 17.65 7.01
C SER A 209 2.15 17.32 8.17
N TYR A 210 1.57 16.14 8.21
CA TYR A 210 0.73 15.66 9.32
C TYR A 210 1.49 14.80 10.32
N LEU A 211 2.52 14.06 9.88
CA LEU A 211 3.19 13.05 10.71
C LEU A 211 4.53 13.51 11.26
N LYS A 212 5.15 14.51 10.66
CA LYS A 212 6.43 15.12 11.07
C LYS A 212 6.24 16.55 11.54
#